data_991d952f56d8aef57a168e81d51d91e8
#
_entry.id   991d952f56d8aef57a168e81d51d91e8
#
_cell.length_a   1.000
_cell.length_b   1.000
_cell.length_c   1.000
_cell.angle_alpha   90.00
_cell.angle_beta   90.00
_cell.angle_gamma   90.00
#
_symmetry.space_group_name_H-M   'P 1'
#
loop_
_entity.id
_entity.type
_entity.pdbx_description
1 polymer ?
#
loop_
_entity_poly.entity_id
_entity_poly.type
_entity_poly.pdbx_seq_one_letter_code
_entity_poly.pdbx_strand_id
1 'polypeptide(L)'
;MESALRSYTENLGWGPWSVFEYAPPLLHDTVVRGQPCEFRMIGAETKVDGLGFELIQPVSGPSIYQEFLDTHGEGVQHIACMKHSAEDSEALKKHWSERGAEILMGGRIGESIEFYYVDTGPLIKFVLESGSGHAIDLEPTYVYP
;
A
#
# COMPACT_ATOMS: atom_id res chain seq x y z
N MET A 1 -14.44 0.28 -3.73
CA MET A 1 -14.23 0.72 -2.33
C MET A 1 -15.52 0.55 -1.50
N GLU A 2 -16.61 1.24 -1.77
CA GLU A 2 -17.81 1.27 -0.89
C GLU A 2 -18.42 -0.11 -0.59
N SER A 3 -18.49 -1.02 -1.56
CA SER A 3 -18.97 -2.39 -1.35
C SER A 3 -18.05 -3.20 -0.41
N ALA A 4 -16.75 -3.01 -0.52
CA ALA A 4 -15.79 -3.66 0.37
C ALA A 4 -15.91 -3.11 1.80
N LEU A 5 -15.92 -1.79 1.99
CA LEU A 5 -16.12 -1.16 3.29
C LEU A 5 -17.36 -1.71 3.98
N ARG A 6 -18.50 -1.71 3.27
CA ARG A 6 -19.76 -2.25 3.78
C ARG A 6 -19.61 -3.72 4.19
N SER A 7 -19.00 -4.55 3.33
CA SER A 7 -18.84 -5.98 3.60
C SER A 7 -18.02 -6.24 4.86
N TYR A 8 -16.89 -5.55 5.03
CA TYR A 8 -16.05 -5.73 6.23
C TYR A 8 -16.74 -5.20 7.49
N THR A 9 -17.44 -4.06 7.40
CA THR A 9 -18.16 -3.50 8.54
C THR A 9 -19.33 -4.39 8.95
N GLU A 10 -20.18 -4.83 8.00
CA GLU A 10 -21.37 -5.64 8.32
C GLU A 10 -21.03 -7.06 8.79
N ASN A 11 -20.01 -7.69 8.20
CA ASN A 11 -19.69 -9.10 8.52
C ASN A 11 -18.69 -9.26 9.67
N LEU A 12 -17.80 -8.29 9.90
CA LEU A 12 -16.73 -8.39 10.88
C LEU A 12 -16.81 -7.32 11.97
N GLY A 13 -17.66 -6.30 11.80
CA GLY A 13 -17.72 -5.16 12.72
C GLY A 13 -16.47 -4.27 12.68
N TRP A 14 -15.72 -4.30 11.56
CA TRP A 14 -14.51 -3.49 11.42
C TRP A 14 -14.82 -2.08 10.98
N GLY A 15 -14.20 -1.12 11.62
CA GLY A 15 -14.35 0.31 11.38
C GLY A 15 -14.18 1.10 12.69
N PRO A 16 -14.30 2.42 12.66
CA PRO A 16 -14.50 3.24 11.46
C PRO A 16 -13.29 3.18 10.53
N TRP A 17 -13.52 3.45 9.24
CA TRP A 17 -12.48 3.49 8.20
C TRP A 17 -12.17 4.92 7.81
N SER A 18 -10.90 5.31 7.89
CA SER A 18 -10.41 6.56 7.32
C SER A 18 -10.12 6.36 5.84
N VAL A 19 -10.79 7.10 4.97
CA VAL A 19 -10.67 6.95 3.51
C VAL A 19 -9.88 8.13 2.95
N PHE A 20 -8.89 7.81 2.12
CA PHE A 20 -7.95 8.78 1.52
C PHE A 20 -7.93 8.62 0.00
N GLU A 21 -7.78 9.73 -0.70
CA GLU A 21 -7.46 9.75 -2.12
C GLU A 21 -5.98 10.05 -2.31
N TYR A 22 -5.24 9.10 -2.88
CA TYR A 22 -3.83 9.26 -3.18
C TYR A 22 -3.65 9.57 -4.67
N ALA A 23 -3.26 10.81 -4.95
CA ALA A 23 -3.04 11.34 -6.28
C ALA A 23 -1.94 12.42 -6.25
N PRO A 24 -1.30 12.77 -7.38
CA PRO A 24 -0.44 13.95 -7.44
C PRO A 24 -1.18 15.23 -7.02
N PRO A 25 -0.51 16.16 -6.27
CA PRO A 25 0.90 16.13 -5.89
C PRO A 25 1.20 15.36 -4.59
N LEU A 26 0.20 14.88 -3.85
CA LEU A 26 0.39 14.14 -2.59
C LEU A 26 1.15 12.84 -2.82
N LEU A 27 0.74 12.08 -3.83
CA LEU A 27 1.42 10.87 -4.29
C LEU A 27 2.36 11.23 -5.43
N HIS A 28 3.66 11.03 -5.25
CA HIS A 28 4.68 11.42 -6.22
C HIS A 28 5.88 10.47 -6.23
N ASP A 29 6.85 10.72 -7.14
CA ASP A 29 8.04 9.89 -7.35
C ASP A 29 7.71 8.40 -7.54
N THR A 30 6.57 8.16 -8.17
CA THR A 30 6.02 6.83 -8.32
C THR A 30 6.70 6.05 -9.45
N VAL A 31 6.99 4.78 -9.16
CA VAL A 31 7.68 3.85 -10.05
C VAL A 31 6.94 2.51 -10.04
N VAL A 32 6.71 1.94 -11.21
CA VAL A 32 6.19 0.57 -11.36
C VAL A 32 7.13 -0.21 -12.26
N ARG A 33 7.64 -1.35 -11.78
CA ARG A 33 8.60 -2.22 -12.50
C ARG A 33 9.81 -1.46 -13.06
N GLY A 34 10.35 -0.53 -12.24
CA GLY A 34 11.50 0.30 -12.60
C GLY A 34 11.21 1.45 -13.56
N GLN A 35 9.95 1.67 -13.96
CA GLN A 35 9.55 2.76 -14.85
C GLN A 35 8.81 3.85 -14.09
N PRO A 36 9.26 5.10 -14.14
CA PRO A 36 8.51 6.23 -13.60
C PRO A 36 7.12 6.32 -14.26
N CYS A 37 6.09 6.44 -13.47
CA CYS A 37 4.72 6.58 -13.96
C CYS A 37 3.84 7.21 -12.89
N GLU A 38 2.74 7.82 -13.29
CA GLU A 38 1.74 8.32 -12.37
C GLU A 38 0.59 7.32 -12.24
N PHE A 39 0.15 7.11 -11.03
CA PHE A 39 -1.09 6.39 -10.75
C PHE A 39 -1.88 7.07 -9.63
N ARG A 40 -3.15 6.67 -9.50
CA ARG A 40 -4.05 7.14 -8.44
C ARG A 40 -4.70 5.93 -7.79
N MET A 41 -4.92 6.05 -6.49
CA MET A 41 -5.63 5.03 -5.71
C MET A 41 -6.50 5.66 -4.62
N ILE A 42 -7.47 4.91 -4.14
CA ILE A 42 -8.20 5.18 -2.91
C ILE A 42 -7.73 4.13 -1.91
N GLY A 43 -7.26 4.59 -0.76
CA GLY A 43 -6.96 3.75 0.41
C GLY A 43 -8.01 3.94 1.48
N ALA A 44 -8.36 2.89 2.19
CA ALA A 44 -9.20 2.96 3.37
C ALA A 44 -8.57 2.17 4.50
N GLU A 45 -8.32 2.81 5.62
CA GLU A 45 -7.56 2.27 6.73
C GLU A 45 -8.39 2.17 8.01
N THR A 46 -8.19 1.08 8.75
CA THR A 46 -8.72 0.90 10.10
C THR A 46 -7.75 0.09 10.96
N LYS A 47 -7.97 0.12 12.26
CA LYS A 47 -7.22 -0.70 13.23
C LYS A 47 -8.17 -1.59 14.02
N VAL A 48 -7.85 -2.87 14.08
CA VAL A 48 -8.61 -3.88 14.82
C VAL A 48 -7.64 -4.68 15.68
N ASP A 49 -7.83 -4.64 16.99
CA ASP A 49 -7.00 -5.39 17.97
C ASP A 49 -5.49 -5.19 17.79
N GLY A 50 -5.08 -3.95 17.43
CA GLY A 50 -3.68 -3.59 17.24
C GLY A 50 -3.11 -3.92 15.86
N LEU A 51 -3.87 -4.54 14.97
CA LEU A 51 -3.51 -4.76 13.57
C LEU A 51 -4.10 -3.65 12.70
N GLY A 52 -3.30 -3.13 11.77
CA GLY A 52 -3.76 -2.23 10.72
C GLY A 52 -4.30 -3.02 9.53
N PHE A 53 -5.43 -2.59 9.00
CA PHE A 53 -6.00 -3.09 7.75
C PHE A 53 -6.14 -1.95 6.77
N GLU A 54 -5.76 -2.22 5.53
CA GLU A 54 -5.89 -1.29 4.43
C GLU A 54 -6.63 -1.94 3.27
N LEU A 55 -7.64 -1.26 2.76
CA LEU A 55 -8.29 -1.59 1.51
C LEU A 55 -7.80 -0.64 0.44
N ILE A 56 -7.34 -1.16 -0.70
CA ILE A 56 -6.85 -0.35 -1.80
C ILE A 56 -7.72 -0.56 -3.03
N GLN A 57 -8.13 0.54 -3.64
CA GLN A 57 -8.78 0.57 -4.94
C GLN A 57 -7.93 1.37 -5.92
N PRO A 58 -7.32 0.75 -6.96
CA PRO A 58 -6.70 1.50 -8.05
C PRO A 58 -7.75 2.32 -8.79
N VAL A 59 -7.40 3.55 -9.18
CA VAL A 59 -8.30 4.47 -9.88
C VAL A 59 -7.83 4.71 -11.30
N SER A 60 -6.53 4.96 -11.49
CA SER A 60 -5.94 5.18 -12.81
C SER A 60 -4.43 4.98 -12.80
N GLY A 61 -3.86 4.76 -13.98
CA GLY A 61 -2.44 4.49 -14.18
C GLY A 61 -2.06 3.05 -13.89
N PRO A 62 -0.84 2.64 -14.30
CA PRO A 62 -0.34 1.29 -14.05
C PRO A 62 -0.04 1.10 -12.56
N SER A 63 -0.40 -0.06 -12.00
CA SER A 63 -0.09 -0.42 -10.61
C SER A 63 -0.13 -1.93 -10.41
N ILE A 64 0.62 -2.43 -9.43
CA ILE A 64 0.53 -3.85 -9.04
C ILE A 64 -0.85 -4.18 -8.43
N TYR A 65 -1.59 -3.20 -7.96
CA TYR A 65 -2.96 -3.39 -7.48
C TYR A 65 -3.89 -3.76 -8.62
N GLN A 66 -3.81 -3.03 -9.76
CA GLN A 66 -4.60 -3.35 -10.95
C GLN A 66 -4.19 -4.71 -11.53
N GLU A 67 -2.89 -4.99 -11.61
CA GLU A 67 -2.37 -6.29 -12.07
C GLU A 67 -2.92 -7.44 -11.22
N PHE A 68 -2.99 -7.26 -9.89
CA PHE A 68 -3.54 -8.26 -8.99
C PHE A 68 -5.04 -8.48 -9.22
N LEU A 69 -5.82 -7.40 -9.33
CA LEU A 69 -7.26 -7.48 -9.60
C LEU A 69 -7.55 -8.18 -10.93
N ASP A 70 -6.78 -7.88 -11.98
CA ASP A 70 -6.96 -8.48 -13.31
C ASP A 70 -6.64 -9.98 -13.34
N THR A 71 -5.74 -10.45 -12.48
CA THR A 71 -5.27 -11.83 -12.47
C THR A 71 -5.92 -12.71 -11.39
N HIS A 72 -6.28 -12.13 -10.26
CA HIS A 72 -6.76 -12.87 -9.07
C HIS A 72 -8.15 -12.43 -8.61
N GLY A 73 -8.63 -11.25 -9.05
CA GLY A 73 -9.80 -10.61 -8.46
C GLY A 73 -9.49 -9.96 -7.10
N GLU A 74 -10.54 -9.69 -6.34
CA GLU A 74 -10.40 -9.10 -5.01
C GLU A 74 -9.79 -10.10 -4.01
N GLY A 75 -8.90 -9.64 -3.13
CA GLY A 75 -8.26 -10.50 -2.12
C GLY A 75 -7.10 -9.82 -1.41
N VAL A 76 -6.42 -10.58 -0.56
CA VAL A 76 -5.22 -10.11 0.14
C VAL A 76 -4.05 -10.10 -0.83
N GLN A 77 -3.54 -8.89 -1.13
CA GLN A 77 -2.47 -8.70 -2.10
C GLN A 77 -1.09 -8.60 -1.43
N HIS A 78 -0.98 -7.94 -0.29
CA HIS A 78 0.29 -7.71 0.40
C HIS A 78 0.15 -7.78 1.91
N ILE A 79 1.30 -7.85 2.56
CA ILE A 79 1.46 -7.65 4.01
C ILE A 79 2.50 -6.56 4.20
N ALA A 80 2.21 -5.56 5.02
CA ALA A 80 3.09 -4.43 5.28
C ALA A 80 3.98 -4.66 6.51
N CYS A 81 5.25 -4.28 6.39
CA CYS A 81 6.21 -4.20 7.48
C CYS A 81 7.02 -2.90 7.34
N MET A 82 6.42 -1.79 7.77
CA MET A 82 7.03 -0.48 7.66
C MET A 82 8.24 -0.32 8.58
N LYS A 83 9.23 0.45 8.14
CA LYS A 83 10.41 0.81 8.93
C LYS A 83 10.29 2.24 9.44
N HIS A 84 10.93 2.51 10.58
CA HIS A 84 10.91 3.84 11.16
C HIS A 84 11.97 4.77 10.55
N SER A 85 13.08 4.20 10.06
CA SER A 85 14.18 4.98 9.49
C SER A 85 14.43 4.65 8.01
N ALA A 86 14.96 5.62 7.27
CA ALA A 86 15.41 5.42 5.90
C ALA A 86 16.57 4.40 5.83
N GLU A 87 17.45 4.37 6.84
CA GLU A 87 18.57 3.42 6.90
C GLU A 87 18.07 1.97 7.00
N ASP A 88 17.10 1.69 7.87
CA ASP A 88 16.50 0.36 8.00
C ASP A 88 15.73 -0.04 6.73
N SER A 89 15.07 0.93 6.08
CA SER A 89 14.38 0.74 4.81
C SER A 89 15.36 0.32 3.70
N GLU A 90 16.48 1.04 3.55
CA GLU A 90 17.53 0.70 2.58
C GLU A 90 18.20 -0.63 2.90
N ALA A 91 18.44 -0.95 4.16
CA ALA A 91 18.96 -2.24 4.58
C ALA A 91 18.00 -3.39 4.19
N LEU A 92 16.70 -3.17 4.30
CA LEU A 92 15.69 -4.15 3.90
C LEU A 92 15.62 -4.32 2.38
N LYS A 93 15.68 -3.23 1.60
CA LYS A 93 15.77 -3.30 0.13
C LYS A 93 16.97 -4.12 -0.30
N LYS A 94 18.14 -3.84 0.28
CA LYS A 94 19.37 -4.58 0.02
C LYS A 94 19.23 -6.08 0.37
N HIS A 95 18.68 -6.38 1.55
CA HIS A 95 18.44 -7.76 1.99
C HIS A 95 17.62 -8.57 0.97
N TRP A 96 16.57 -7.99 0.41
CA TRP A 96 15.73 -8.66 -0.58
C TRP A 96 16.39 -8.73 -1.95
N SER A 97 17.07 -7.66 -2.37
CA SER A 97 17.84 -7.65 -3.64
C SER A 97 18.91 -8.75 -3.68
N GLU A 98 19.63 -8.98 -2.58
CA GLU A 98 20.62 -10.06 -2.46
C GLU A 98 20.00 -11.47 -2.58
N ARG A 99 18.68 -11.58 -2.43
CA ARG A 99 17.90 -12.82 -2.59
C ARG A 99 17.16 -12.91 -3.92
N GLY A 100 17.45 -11.96 -4.82
CA GLY A 100 16.86 -11.92 -6.15
C GLY A 100 15.41 -11.40 -6.18
N ALA A 101 14.91 -10.82 -5.10
CA ALA A 101 13.60 -10.19 -5.09
C ALA A 101 13.68 -8.74 -5.58
N GLU A 102 12.81 -8.36 -6.50
CA GLU A 102 12.78 -7.04 -7.13
C GLU A 102 11.75 -6.12 -6.47
N ILE A 103 11.97 -4.80 -6.58
CA ILE A 103 10.96 -3.81 -6.24
C ILE A 103 9.93 -3.75 -7.37
N LEU A 104 8.69 -4.10 -7.06
CA LEU A 104 7.58 -4.10 -8.02
C LEU A 104 7.02 -2.70 -8.25
N MET A 105 6.86 -1.94 -7.18
CA MET A 105 6.26 -0.62 -7.19
C MET A 105 6.74 0.16 -5.97
N GLY A 106 6.73 1.47 -6.07
CA GLY A 106 7.00 2.35 -4.95
C GLY A 106 6.70 3.80 -5.27
N GLY A 107 6.83 4.65 -4.27
CA GLY A 107 6.59 6.07 -4.37
C GLY A 107 6.72 6.78 -3.03
N ARG A 108 6.26 8.02 -3.01
CA ARG A 108 6.23 8.86 -1.82
C ARG A 108 4.84 9.45 -1.60
N ILE A 109 4.47 9.59 -0.33
CA ILE A 109 3.26 10.28 0.09
C ILE A 109 3.68 11.49 0.92
N GLY A 110 3.39 12.68 0.42
CA GLY A 110 3.90 13.92 1.00
C GLY A 110 5.42 13.92 1.09
N GLU A 111 5.97 14.67 2.04
CA GLU A 111 7.43 14.79 2.19
C GLU A 111 8.05 13.68 3.07
N SER A 112 7.24 12.95 3.84
CA SER A 112 7.71 12.13 4.95
C SER A 112 7.63 10.63 4.73
N ILE A 113 6.73 10.13 3.89
CA ILE A 113 6.51 8.70 3.72
C ILE A 113 7.11 8.24 2.40
N GLU A 114 7.95 7.23 2.46
CA GLU A 114 8.34 6.37 1.34
C GLU A 114 7.64 5.03 1.50
N PHE A 115 7.13 4.47 0.43
CA PHE A 115 6.62 3.10 0.39
C PHE A 115 7.14 2.35 -0.83
N TYR A 116 7.26 1.03 -0.71
CA TYR A 116 7.61 0.16 -1.83
C TYR A 116 7.11 -1.27 -1.59
N TYR A 117 6.90 -1.99 -2.68
CA TYR A 117 6.48 -3.38 -2.72
C TYR A 117 7.58 -4.26 -3.29
N VAL A 118 7.91 -5.34 -2.59
CA VAL A 118 8.94 -6.29 -2.98
C VAL A 118 8.31 -7.58 -3.48
N ASP A 119 8.79 -8.13 -4.59
CA ASP A 119 8.36 -9.44 -5.10
C ASP A 119 8.92 -10.57 -4.24
N THR A 120 8.34 -10.76 -3.09
CA THR A 120 8.69 -11.84 -2.17
C THR A 120 7.84 -13.10 -2.38
N GLY A 121 6.87 -13.06 -3.29
CA GLY A 121 5.95 -14.17 -3.57
C GLY A 121 6.63 -15.51 -3.85
N PRO A 122 7.68 -15.57 -4.67
CA PRO A 122 8.44 -16.82 -4.88
C PRO A 122 9.03 -17.42 -3.61
N LEU A 123 9.42 -16.58 -2.64
CA LEU A 123 10.12 -16.97 -1.42
C LEU A 123 9.16 -17.23 -0.24
N ILE A 124 8.23 -16.29 0.03
CA ILE A 124 7.39 -16.31 1.23
C ILE A 124 5.87 -16.27 0.95
N LYS A 125 5.47 -16.32 -0.34
CA LYS A 125 4.09 -16.52 -0.82
C LYS A 125 3.14 -15.33 -0.69
N PHE A 126 3.66 -14.15 -0.44
CA PHE A 126 2.93 -12.87 -0.50
C PHE A 126 3.87 -11.75 -0.95
N VAL A 127 3.32 -10.65 -1.41
CA VAL A 127 4.08 -9.41 -1.69
C VAL A 127 4.32 -8.69 -0.37
N LEU A 128 5.57 -8.29 -0.12
CA LEU A 128 5.91 -7.51 1.06
C LEU A 128 5.84 -6.02 0.72
N GLU A 129 5.02 -5.28 1.45
CA GLU A 129 5.12 -3.84 1.50
C GLU A 129 6.08 -3.41 2.59
N SER A 130 6.88 -2.40 2.31
CA SER A 130 7.68 -1.71 3.31
C SER A 130 7.90 -0.25 2.90
N GLY A 131 8.63 0.47 3.70
CA GLY A 131 8.93 1.87 3.48
C GLY A 131 9.55 2.50 4.71
N SER A 132 9.63 3.80 4.72
CA SER A 132 10.16 4.58 5.84
C SER A 132 9.34 5.85 6.03
N GLY A 133 9.52 6.47 7.19
CA GLY A 133 8.90 7.73 7.53
C GLY A 133 7.96 7.64 8.72
N HIS A 134 7.35 8.75 9.02
CA HIS A 134 6.38 8.88 10.09
C HIS A 134 4.99 9.11 9.51
N ALA A 135 3.97 8.64 10.23
CA ALA A 135 2.60 8.96 9.88
C ALA A 135 2.44 10.46 9.65
N ILE A 136 1.92 10.81 8.49
CA ILE A 136 1.55 12.18 8.18
C ILE A 136 0.16 12.39 8.80
N ASP A 137 -0.05 13.58 9.35
CA ASP A 137 -1.38 14.00 9.80
C ASP A 137 -2.21 14.39 8.57
N LEU A 138 -2.64 13.36 7.83
CA LEU A 138 -3.51 13.53 6.67
C LEU A 138 -4.95 13.50 7.15
N GLU A 139 -5.67 14.57 6.82
CA GLU A 139 -7.11 14.55 6.97
C GLU A 139 -7.72 13.55 5.98
N PRO A 140 -8.53 12.59 6.43
CA PRO A 140 -9.20 11.67 5.51
C PRO A 140 -10.19 12.45 4.63
N THR A 141 -10.36 12.00 3.40
CA THR A 141 -11.37 12.53 2.48
C THR A 141 -12.77 12.38 3.08
N TYR A 142 -12.98 11.23 3.74
CA TYR A 142 -14.16 10.99 4.59
C TYR A 142 -13.90 9.82 5.54
N VAL A 143 -14.76 9.67 6.54
CA VAL A 143 -14.78 8.52 7.45
C VAL A 143 -16.02 7.69 7.15
N TYR A 144 -15.83 6.41 6.89
CA TYR A 144 -16.91 5.43 6.76
C TYR A 144 -17.13 4.76 8.13
N PRO A 145 -18.39 4.71 8.65
CA PRO A 145 -18.67 4.17 9.98
C PRO A 145 -18.25 2.73 10.21
#